data_134203e91c54702aaa87dd8ffde4e8ac
#
_entry.id   134203e91c54702aaa87dd8ffde4e8ac
#
_cell.length_a   1.000
_cell.length_b   1.000
_cell.length_c   1.000
_cell.angle_alpha   90.00
_cell.angle_beta   90.00
_cell.angle_gamma   90.00
#
_symmetry.space_group_name_H-M   'P 1'
#
loop_
_entity.id
_entity.type
_entity.pdbx_description
1 polymer ?
#
loop_
_entity_poly.entity_id
_entity_poly.type
_entity_poly.pdbx_seq_one_letter_code
_entity_poly.pdbx_strand_id
1 'polypeptide(L)'
;MSQSVFNPGIVSVTFRSLDIKNVVSLSQKAGISVIEWGGDIHVPHGSIAVAETAAALCRDAGIACRCYGSYYCLPESGEGFSDVLDTACALGCRLIRVWAGIYASADADDSYRKSLARRLRADAEIATKYGVGITLEYHGGTLTDNAESALRLLDDAGADNVYLHWQPNQFESFEYNIAALRRVAHLVDSVHVFAWRGHDKFPLSDMSREWSAYLDIL
;
A
#
# COMPACT_ATOMS: atom_id res chain seq x y z
N MET A 1 -14.01 -25.91 -7.53
CA MET A 1 -13.54 -24.56 -7.92
C MET A 1 -12.41 -24.21 -6.95
N SER A 2 -11.18 -24.06 -7.43
CA SER A 2 -10.08 -23.58 -6.58
C SER A 2 -10.48 -22.21 -6.06
N GLN A 3 -10.50 -22.00 -4.74
CA GLN A 3 -10.66 -20.65 -4.18
C GLN A 3 -9.50 -19.82 -4.68
N SER A 4 -9.80 -18.67 -5.28
CA SER A 4 -8.79 -17.67 -5.64
C SER A 4 -8.00 -17.31 -4.38
N VAL A 5 -6.69 -17.41 -4.46
CA VAL A 5 -5.79 -17.02 -3.36
C VAL A 5 -5.85 -15.50 -3.13
N PHE A 6 -6.29 -14.74 -4.13
CA PHE A 6 -6.33 -13.28 -4.11
C PHE A 6 -7.73 -12.76 -3.80
N ASN A 7 -7.79 -11.72 -2.97
CA ASN A 7 -9.02 -10.98 -2.66
C ASN A 7 -9.02 -9.68 -3.47
N PRO A 8 -9.84 -9.56 -4.53
CA PRO A 8 -9.90 -8.34 -5.31
C PRO A 8 -10.50 -7.20 -4.49
N GLY A 9 -9.85 -6.05 -4.55
CA GLY A 9 -10.25 -4.83 -3.87
C GLY A 9 -10.19 -3.62 -4.80
N ILE A 10 -10.58 -2.48 -4.27
CA ILE A 10 -10.45 -1.18 -4.92
C ILE A 10 -9.75 -0.19 -4.00
N VAL A 11 -8.89 0.63 -4.56
CA VAL A 11 -8.36 1.81 -3.84
C VAL A 11 -9.35 2.95 -4.02
N SER A 12 -9.79 3.58 -2.94
CA SER A 12 -10.84 4.61 -2.98
C SER A 12 -10.46 5.82 -3.84
N VAL A 13 -9.15 6.10 -4.00
CA VAL A 13 -8.65 7.17 -4.86
C VAL A 13 -8.97 6.98 -6.35
N THR A 14 -9.39 5.80 -6.76
CA THR A 14 -9.98 5.57 -8.09
C THR A 14 -11.20 6.46 -8.32
N PHE A 15 -11.90 6.82 -7.26
CA PHE A 15 -13.13 7.61 -7.29
C PHE A 15 -13.01 8.91 -6.50
N ARG A 16 -11.98 9.70 -6.76
CA ARG A 16 -11.68 10.95 -6.01
C ARG A 16 -12.83 11.96 -5.96
N SER A 17 -13.74 11.94 -6.92
CA SER A 17 -14.91 12.82 -6.97
C SER A 17 -16.14 12.33 -6.21
N LEU A 18 -16.11 11.09 -5.70
CA LEU A 18 -17.21 10.52 -4.94
C LEU A 18 -16.97 10.68 -3.44
N ASP A 19 -18.05 10.79 -2.67
CA ASP A 19 -17.97 10.68 -1.21
C ASP A 19 -17.87 9.21 -0.75
N ILE A 20 -17.56 9.00 0.53
CA ILE A 20 -17.39 7.69 1.15
C ILE A 20 -18.59 6.78 0.90
N LYS A 21 -19.82 7.29 1.06
CA LYS A 21 -21.06 6.51 0.88
C LYS A 21 -21.22 6.02 -0.55
N ASN A 22 -20.91 6.87 -1.51
CA ASN A 22 -21.01 6.53 -2.93
C ASN A 22 -19.90 5.55 -3.35
N VAL A 23 -18.68 5.67 -2.82
CA VAL A 23 -17.60 4.69 -3.03
C VAL A 23 -18.02 3.31 -2.52
N VAL A 24 -18.55 3.22 -1.29
CA VAL A 24 -19.02 1.95 -0.71
C VAL A 24 -20.17 1.35 -1.53
N SER A 25 -21.19 2.17 -1.87
CA SER A 25 -22.34 1.71 -2.66
C SER A 25 -21.92 1.19 -4.05
N LEU A 26 -21.01 1.88 -4.72
CA LEU A 26 -20.52 1.45 -6.03
C LEU A 26 -19.71 0.16 -5.93
N SER A 27 -18.84 0.05 -4.93
CA SER A 27 -18.04 -1.16 -4.67
C SER A 27 -18.94 -2.37 -4.39
N GLN A 28 -19.97 -2.20 -3.56
CA GLN A 28 -20.93 -3.25 -3.26
C GLN A 28 -21.68 -3.72 -4.53
N LYS A 29 -22.17 -2.77 -5.35
CA LYS A 29 -22.84 -3.08 -6.62
C LYS A 29 -21.94 -3.81 -7.61
N ALA A 30 -20.63 -3.52 -7.59
CA ALA A 30 -19.64 -4.18 -8.42
C ALA A 30 -19.17 -5.54 -7.87
N GLY A 31 -19.65 -5.97 -6.70
CA GLY A 31 -19.20 -7.20 -6.04
C GLY A 31 -17.79 -7.13 -5.48
N ILE A 32 -17.25 -5.93 -5.25
CA ILE A 32 -15.94 -5.72 -4.62
C ILE A 32 -16.09 -5.90 -3.11
N SER A 33 -15.24 -6.72 -2.52
CA SER A 33 -15.29 -7.09 -1.11
C SER A 33 -14.24 -6.41 -0.22
N VAL A 34 -13.32 -5.65 -0.81
CA VAL A 34 -12.23 -4.97 -0.08
C VAL A 34 -12.08 -3.54 -0.58
N ILE A 35 -11.96 -2.59 0.34
CA ILE A 35 -11.59 -1.19 0.03
C ILE A 35 -10.30 -0.84 0.78
N GLU A 36 -9.34 -0.26 0.06
CA GLU A 36 -8.24 0.52 0.62
C GLU A 36 -8.64 2.00 0.63
N TRP A 37 -8.73 2.61 1.80
CA TRP A 37 -9.09 4.01 1.93
C TRP A 37 -7.88 4.92 1.75
N GLY A 38 -7.99 5.93 0.87
CA GLY A 38 -6.97 6.94 0.66
C GLY A 38 -7.03 8.05 1.72
N GLY A 39 -5.89 8.25 2.40
CA GLY A 39 -5.72 9.26 3.42
C GLY A 39 -5.60 10.69 2.89
N ASP A 40 -5.34 10.83 1.60
CA ASP A 40 -5.18 12.12 0.93
C ASP A 40 -6.51 12.75 0.51
N ILE A 41 -7.63 12.00 0.55
CA ILE A 41 -8.93 12.50 0.11
C ILE A 41 -10.12 12.02 0.94
N HIS A 42 -10.30 10.69 1.13
CA HIS A 42 -11.53 10.18 1.71
C HIS A 42 -11.48 10.08 3.24
N VAL A 43 -10.35 9.61 3.78
CA VAL A 43 -10.18 9.39 5.21
C VAL A 43 -8.83 9.98 5.65
N PRO A 44 -8.74 11.32 5.84
CA PRO A 44 -7.50 11.96 6.30
C PRO A 44 -7.06 11.41 7.65
N HIS A 45 -5.75 11.19 7.83
CA HIS A 45 -5.22 10.73 9.11
C HIS A 45 -5.50 11.76 10.22
N GLY A 46 -5.78 11.27 11.43
CA GLY A 46 -6.30 12.08 12.55
C GLY A 46 -7.80 12.33 12.51
N SER A 47 -8.51 12.03 11.41
CA SER A 47 -9.96 12.24 11.27
C SER A 47 -10.74 11.01 11.74
N ILE A 48 -10.69 10.70 13.03
CA ILE A 48 -11.23 9.46 13.61
C ILE A 48 -12.72 9.26 13.32
N ALA A 49 -13.55 10.30 13.47
CA ALA A 49 -14.99 10.21 13.20
C ALA A 49 -15.29 9.86 11.73
N VAL A 50 -14.47 10.33 10.80
CA VAL A 50 -14.57 9.99 9.37
C VAL A 50 -14.19 8.53 9.15
N ALA A 51 -13.12 8.07 9.79
CA ALA A 51 -12.68 6.67 9.73
C ALA A 51 -13.73 5.70 10.28
N GLU A 52 -14.32 6.01 11.44
CA GLU A 52 -15.40 5.22 12.04
C GLU A 52 -16.64 5.16 11.14
N THR A 53 -16.99 6.29 10.50
CA THR A 53 -18.09 6.36 9.52
C THR A 53 -17.81 5.45 8.31
N ALA A 54 -16.60 5.52 7.75
CA ALA A 54 -16.19 4.68 6.63
C ALA A 54 -16.22 3.19 7.01
N ALA A 55 -15.68 2.85 8.18
CA ALA A 55 -15.71 1.48 8.72
C ALA A 55 -17.13 0.95 8.91
N ALA A 56 -18.04 1.76 9.45
CA ALA A 56 -19.43 1.37 9.63
C ALA A 56 -20.13 1.11 8.29
N LEU A 57 -20.01 2.00 7.32
CA LEU A 57 -20.58 1.84 5.98
C LEU A 57 -20.03 0.60 5.26
N CYS A 58 -18.74 0.34 5.37
CA CYS A 58 -18.11 -0.86 4.82
C CYS A 58 -18.68 -2.14 5.48
N ARG A 59 -18.76 -2.18 6.80
CA ARG A 59 -19.28 -3.31 7.56
C ARG A 59 -20.73 -3.61 7.16
N ASP A 60 -21.58 -2.58 7.07
CA ASP A 60 -23.00 -2.71 6.68
C ASP A 60 -23.16 -3.21 5.24
N ALA A 61 -22.20 -2.91 4.37
CA ALA A 61 -22.14 -3.38 2.99
C ALA A 61 -21.45 -4.75 2.81
N GLY A 62 -20.91 -5.34 3.87
CA GLY A 62 -20.13 -6.59 3.80
C GLY A 62 -18.74 -6.42 3.16
N ILE A 63 -18.19 -5.21 3.21
CA ILE A 63 -16.89 -4.87 2.62
C ILE A 63 -15.82 -4.76 3.73
N ALA A 64 -14.65 -5.32 3.52
CA ALA A 64 -13.54 -5.24 4.46
C ALA A 64 -12.65 -4.02 4.18
N CYS A 65 -12.17 -3.36 5.25
CA CYS A 65 -11.09 -2.38 5.21
C CYS A 65 -9.79 -3.10 5.60
N ARG A 66 -9.00 -3.59 4.65
CA ARG A 66 -7.78 -4.36 4.99
C ARG A 66 -6.54 -3.49 5.16
N CYS A 67 -6.40 -2.49 4.34
CA CYS A 67 -5.26 -1.60 4.30
C CYS A 67 -5.72 -0.14 4.33
N TYR A 68 -4.99 0.69 5.05
CA TYR A 68 -5.15 2.14 5.01
C TYR A 68 -4.05 2.75 4.16
N GLY A 69 -4.41 3.30 3.00
CA GLY A 69 -3.53 4.02 2.10
C GLY A 69 -3.24 5.42 2.62
N SER A 70 -2.39 5.55 3.63
CA SER A 70 -2.27 6.75 4.45
C SER A 70 -1.66 7.95 3.74
N TYR A 71 -0.91 7.74 2.65
CA TYR A 71 -0.04 8.78 2.03
C TYR A 71 1.01 9.36 2.99
N TYR A 72 1.23 8.72 4.11
CA TYR A 72 2.29 9.07 5.03
C TYR A 72 3.64 8.71 4.41
N CYS A 73 4.48 9.72 4.23
CA CYS A 73 5.87 9.52 3.85
C CYS A 73 6.68 9.41 5.12
N LEU A 74 7.36 8.28 5.37
CA LEU A 74 8.20 8.11 6.53
C LEU A 74 9.14 9.32 6.69
N PRO A 75 8.94 10.19 7.69
CA PRO A 75 9.83 11.30 7.93
C PRO A 75 10.96 10.88 8.86
N GLU A 76 12.10 11.54 8.78
CA GLU A 76 13.19 11.31 9.72
C GLU A 76 12.81 11.72 11.15
N SER A 77 11.96 12.74 11.32
CA SER A 77 11.46 13.22 12.62
C SER A 77 10.51 12.25 13.33
N GLY A 78 9.80 11.42 12.58
CA GLY A 78 8.79 10.51 13.12
C GLY A 78 7.45 11.15 13.51
N GLU A 79 7.23 12.38 13.12
CA GLU A 79 5.98 13.09 13.38
C GLU A 79 4.82 12.51 12.57
N GLY A 80 3.62 12.52 13.14
CA GLY A 80 2.36 12.19 12.47
C GLY A 80 2.00 10.70 12.42
N PHE A 81 2.89 9.76 12.80
CA PHE A 81 2.57 8.34 12.74
C PHE A 81 1.45 7.91 13.69
N SER A 82 1.33 8.53 14.86
CA SER A 82 0.22 8.24 15.80
C SER A 82 -1.14 8.49 15.17
N ASP A 83 -1.32 9.62 14.47
CA ASP A 83 -2.59 9.95 13.82
C ASP A 83 -2.93 8.96 12.68
N VAL A 84 -1.90 8.50 11.97
CA VAL A 84 -2.03 7.46 10.93
C VAL A 84 -2.47 6.14 11.54
N LEU A 85 -1.83 5.72 12.64
CA LEU A 85 -2.14 4.48 13.36
C LEU A 85 -3.54 4.51 13.96
N ASP A 86 -3.92 5.60 14.63
CA ASP A 86 -5.24 5.76 15.24
C ASP A 86 -6.33 5.70 14.17
N THR A 87 -6.10 6.32 13.01
CA THR A 87 -7.02 6.25 11.86
C THR A 87 -7.15 4.83 11.31
N ALA A 88 -6.04 4.11 11.16
CA ALA A 88 -6.06 2.72 10.72
C ALA A 88 -6.81 1.81 11.71
N CYS A 89 -6.62 2.02 13.01
CA CYS A 89 -7.34 1.32 14.06
C CYS A 89 -8.85 1.61 14.01
N ALA A 90 -9.25 2.88 13.84
CA ALA A 90 -10.65 3.29 13.71
C ALA A 90 -11.33 2.71 12.44
N LEU A 91 -10.57 2.55 11.34
CA LEU A 91 -11.02 1.85 10.14
C LEU A 91 -11.12 0.32 10.33
N GLY A 92 -10.48 -0.24 11.36
CA GLY A 92 -10.32 -1.67 11.54
C GLY A 92 -9.31 -2.31 10.59
N CYS A 93 -8.39 -1.51 10.02
CA CYS A 93 -7.33 -1.98 9.14
C CYS A 93 -6.24 -2.72 9.91
N ARG A 94 -5.66 -3.75 9.29
CA ARG A 94 -4.50 -4.48 9.83
C ARG A 94 -3.18 -4.08 9.18
N LEU A 95 -3.24 -3.28 8.13
CA LEU A 95 -2.08 -2.77 7.41
C LEU A 95 -2.21 -1.28 7.19
N ILE A 96 -1.08 -0.59 7.24
CA ILE A 96 -0.94 0.81 6.86
C ILE A 96 0.04 0.86 5.70
N ARG A 97 -0.41 1.37 4.55
CA ARG A 97 0.49 1.65 3.44
C ARG A 97 1.13 3.02 3.63
N VAL A 98 2.46 3.03 3.56
CA VAL A 98 3.30 4.23 3.69
C VAL A 98 4.31 4.31 2.55
N TRP A 99 4.84 5.49 2.31
CA TRP A 99 5.95 5.69 1.37
C TRP A 99 7.29 5.66 2.11
N ALA A 100 8.28 5.03 1.50
CA ALA A 100 9.62 4.87 2.04
C ALA A 100 10.49 6.14 1.85
N GLY A 101 10.06 7.23 2.46
CA GLY A 101 10.71 8.53 2.36
C GLY A 101 10.38 9.28 1.07
N ILE A 102 11.20 10.29 0.76
CA ILE A 102 10.96 11.26 -0.32
C ILE A 102 12.11 11.35 -1.34
N TYR A 103 13.14 10.52 -1.18
CA TYR A 103 14.28 10.46 -2.11
C TYR A 103 14.33 9.11 -2.81
N ALA A 104 14.58 9.14 -4.11
CA ALA A 104 14.89 7.94 -4.87
C ALA A 104 16.12 7.23 -4.30
N SER A 105 16.19 5.92 -4.51
CA SER A 105 17.30 5.13 -3.97
C SER A 105 18.67 5.58 -4.49
N ALA A 106 18.74 6.13 -5.70
CA ALA A 106 19.97 6.65 -6.29
C ALA A 106 20.42 7.99 -5.67
N ASP A 107 19.51 8.76 -5.12
CA ASP A 107 19.76 10.10 -4.56
C ASP A 107 19.95 10.08 -3.03
N ALA A 108 19.61 8.97 -2.39
CA ALA A 108 19.67 8.81 -0.95
C ALA A 108 21.06 8.38 -0.48
N ASP A 109 21.66 9.15 0.42
CA ASP A 109 22.90 8.77 1.07
C ASP A 109 22.70 7.73 2.19
N ASP A 110 23.79 7.15 2.68
CA ASP A 110 23.78 6.14 3.75
C ASP A 110 23.21 6.67 5.08
N SER A 111 23.38 7.96 5.37
CA SER A 111 22.86 8.58 6.59
C SER A 111 21.32 8.60 6.56
N TYR A 112 20.75 9.06 5.45
CA TYR A 112 19.32 9.08 5.22
C TYR A 112 18.71 7.67 5.28
N ARG A 113 19.33 6.67 4.60
CA ARG A 113 18.89 5.28 4.63
C ARG A 113 18.82 4.72 6.03
N LYS A 114 19.87 4.90 6.83
CA LYS A 114 19.95 4.45 8.22
C LYS A 114 18.93 5.16 9.12
N SER A 115 18.71 6.45 8.87
CA SER A 115 17.68 7.21 9.60
C SER A 115 16.30 6.66 9.32
N LEU A 116 15.97 6.42 8.04
CA LEU A 116 14.68 5.89 7.64
C LEU A 116 14.44 4.46 8.13
N ALA A 117 15.47 3.60 8.10
CA ALA A 117 15.37 2.24 8.64
C ALA A 117 15.09 2.23 10.16
N ARG A 118 15.78 3.09 10.94
CA ARG A 118 15.48 3.25 12.37
C ARG A 118 14.07 3.77 12.61
N ARG A 119 13.59 4.71 11.79
CA ARG A 119 12.24 5.24 11.89
C ARG A 119 11.21 4.16 11.60
N LEU A 120 11.39 3.44 10.51
CA LEU A 120 10.51 2.33 10.12
C LEU A 120 10.41 1.27 11.22
N ARG A 121 11.54 0.89 11.81
CA ARG A 121 11.57 -0.03 12.97
C ARG A 121 10.75 0.51 14.13
N ALA A 122 10.95 1.76 14.52
CA ALA A 122 10.24 2.37 15.65
C ALA A 122 8.72 2.44 15.39
N ASP A 123 8.29 2.80 14.19
CA ASP A 123 6.87 2.83 13.81
C ASP A 123 6.28 1.41 13.80
N ALA A 124 7.01 0.42 13.30
CA ALA A 124 6.62 -0.98 13.28
C ALA A 124 6.44 -1.55 14.71
N GLU A 125 7.36 -1.23 15.63
CA GLU A 125 7.26 -1.62 17.04
C GLU A 125 6.03 -1.00 17.73
N ILE A 126 5.68 0.24 17.39
CA ILE A 126 4.45 0.87 17.88
C ILE A 126 3.22 0.16 17.29
N ALA A 127 3.17 -0.03 15.97
CA ALA A 127 2.05 -0.64 15.27
C ALA A 127 1.77 -2.08 15.74
N THR A 128 2.82 -2.85 16.05
CA THR A 128 2.69 -4.22 16.59
C THR A 128 1.82 -4.29 17.85
N LYS A 129 1.87 -3.28 18.72
CA LYS A 129 1.09 -3.23 19.95
C LYS A 129 -0.42 -3.18 19.70
N TYR A 130 -0.80 -2.76 18.50
CA TYR A 130 -2.20 -2.66 18.05
C TYR A 130 -2.57 -3.78 17.06
N GLY A 131 -1.67 -4.73 16.80
CA GLY A 131 -1.88 -5.80 15.83
C GLY A 131 -1.90 -5.30 14.38
N VAL A 132 -1.21 -4.19 14.11
CA VAL A 132 -1.13 -3.54 12.80
C VAL A 132 0.27 -3.73 12.22
N GLY A 133 0.36 -4.03 10.93
CA GLY A 133 1.60 -4.04 10.16
C GLY A 133 1.75 -2.80 9.28
N ILE A 134 2.95 -2.59 8.79
CA ILE A 134 3.27 -1.53 7.82
C ILE A 134 3.58 -2.18 6.47
N THR A 135 3.03 -1.64 5.39
CA THR A 135 3.37 -2.07 4.03
C THR A 135 3.92 -0.89 3.25
N LEU A 136 5.14 -1.05 2.73
CA LEU A 136 5.83 0.00 1.97
C LEU A 136 5.40 -0.06 0.51
N GLU A 137 4.88 1.05 -0.01
CA GLU A 137 4.56 1.13 -1.43
C GLU A 137 5.83 1.04 -2.28
N TYR A 138 5.86 0.09 -3.22
CA TYR A 138 6.94 -0.04 -4.20
C TYR A 138 6.77 1.06 -5.25
N HIS A 139 7.44 2.20 -5.03
CA HIS A 139 7.14 3.45 -5.76
C HIS A 139 8.41 4.22 -6.14
N GLY A 140 8.44 4.73 -7.36
CA GLY A 140 9.50 5.62 -7.83
C GLY A 140 9.66 6.87 -6.96
N GLY A 141 10.89 7.34 -6.79
CA GLY A 141 11.19 8.51 -5.94
C GLY A 141 11.21 8.23 -4.44
N THR A 142 11.26 6.96 -4.04
CA THR A 142 11.38 6.52 -2.65
C THR A 142 12.48 5.46 -2.50
N LEU A 143 12.81 5.01 -1.29
CA LEU A 143 13.77 3.93 -1.09
C LEU A 143 13.26 2.54 -1.53
N THR A 144 12.00 2.45 -1.95
CA THR A 144 11.40 1.22 -2.51
C THR A 144 11.16 1.31 -4.02
N ASP A 145 11.93 2.11 -4.74
CA ASP A 145 11.85 2.28 -6.20
C ASP A 145 12.45 1.11 -7.00
N ASN A 146 13.22 0.23 -6.36
CA ASN A 146 13.75 -0.99 -6.94
C ASN A 146 13.92 -2.10 -5.88
N ALA A 147 14.06 -3.35 -6.33
CA ALA A 147 14.10 -4.52 -5.45
C ALA A 147 15.31 -4.54 -4.50
N GLU A 148 16.48 -4.11 -4.96
CA GLU A 148 17.69 -4.11 -4.14
C GLU A 148 17.59 -3.13 -2.98
N SER A 149 17.16 -1.91 -3.27
CA SER A 149 16.99 -0.87 -2.27
C SER A 149 15.86 -1.21 -1.28
N ALA A 150 14.76 -1.79 -1.75
CA ALA A 150 13.65 -2.25 -0.91
C ALA A 150 14.11 -3.35 0.07
N LEU A 151 14.80 -4.37 -0.43
CA LEU A 151 15.35 -5.46 0.41
C LEU A 151 16.32 -4.93 1.46
N ARG A 152 17.24 -4.04 1.07
CA ARG A 152 18.19 -3.41 1.99
C ARG A 152 17.47 -2.64 3.09
N LEU A 153 16.42 -1.85 2.75
CA LEU A 153 15.66 -1.08 3.75
C LEU A 153 14.95 -2.00 4.76
N LEU A 154 14.33 -3.08 4.28
CA LEU A 154 13.64 -4.05 5.13
C LEU A 154 14.61 -4.80 6.05
N ASP A 155 15.78 -5.21 5.53
CA ASP A 155 16.85 -5.85 6.31
C ASP A 155 17.40 -4.90 7.38
N ASP A 156 17.73 -3.67 7.00
CA ASP A 156 18.24 -2.63 7.93
C ASP A 156 17.19 -2.27 9.00
N ALA A 157 15.90 -2.27 8.67
CA ALA A 157 14.82 -2.08 9.64
C ALA A 157 14.67 -3.28 10.57
N GLY A 158 14.75 -4.52 10.09
CA GLY A 158 14.72 -5.74 10.86
C GLY A 158 13.45 -5.89 11.70
N ALA A 159 12.27 -5.60 11.12
CA ALA A 159 10.97 -5.66 11.77
C ALA A 159 10.08 -6.70 11.06
N ASP A 160 9.49 -7.62 11.84
CA ASP A 160 8.74 -8.78 11.30
C ASP A 160 7.35 -8.42 10.76
N ASN A 161 6.83 -7.24 11.10
CA ASN A 161 5.52 -6.73 10.69
C ASN A 161 5.60 -5.65 9.60
N VAL A 162 6.68 -5.66 8.81
CA VAL A 162 6.87 -4.76 7.66
C VAL A 162 6.89 -5.57 6.37
N TYR A 163 6.08 -5.15 5.41
CA TYR A 163 5.82 -5.83 4.14
C TYR A 163 6.00 -4.87 2.96
N LEU A 164 5.81 -5.37 1.75
CA LEU A 164 5.78 -4.57 0.53
C LEU A 164 4.36 -4.55 -0.07
N HIS A 165 3.91 -3.37 -0.44
CA HIS A 165 2.77 -3.15 -1.31
C HIS A 165 3.30 -2.98 -2.73
N TRP A 166 3.35 -4.10 -3.46
CA TRP A 166 4.03 -4.12 -4.76
C TRP A 166 3.15 -3.58 -5.89
N GLN A 167 3.81 -2.97 -6.84
CA GLN A 167 3.26 -2.59 -8.14
C GLN A 167 4.37 -2.61 -9.18
N PRO A 168 4.06 -2.87 -10.47
CA PRO A 168 5.08 -2.77 -11.51
C PRO A 168 5.53 -1.32 -11.68
N ASN A 169 6.82 -1.13 -11.95
CA ASN A 169 7.29 0.17 -12.40
C ASN A 169 6.89 0.36 -13.86
N GLN A 170 5.96 1.29 -14.13
CA GLN A 170 5.42 1.55 -15.47
C GLN A 170 6.42 2.15 -16.46
N PHE A 171 7.59 2.59 -15.98
CA PHE A 171 8.68 3.12 -16.80
C PHE A 171 9.70 2.05 -17.21
N GLU A 172 9.56 0.84 -16.67
CA GLU A 172 10.45 -0.29 -16.89
C GLU A 172 9.81 -1.38 -17.74
N SER A 173 10.63 -2.28 -18.30
CA SER A 173 10.15 -3.39 -19.09
C SER A 173 9.41 -4.43 -18.25
N PHE A 174 8.61 -5.27 -18.92
CA PHE A 174 7.96 -6.41 -18.29
C PHE A 174 8.97 -7.38 -17.66
N GLU A 175 10.07 -7.66 -18.36
CA GLU A 175 11.15 -8.54 -17.90
C GLU A 175 11.83 -8.00 -16.64
N TYR A 176 12.06 -6.68 -16.58
CA TYR A 176 12.55 -6.01 -15.37
C TYR A 176 11.60 -6.22 -14.20
N ASN A 177 10.31 -5.95 -14.40
CA ASN A 177 9.29 -6.07 -13.36
C ASN A 177 9.14 -7.53 -12.86
N ILE A 178 9.21 -8.53 -13.75
CA ILE A 178 9.23 -9.95 -13.38
C ILE A 178 10.46 -10.29 -12.54
N ALA A 179 11.64 -9.84 -12.95
CA ALA A 179 12.88 -10.10 -12.22
C ALA A 179 12.87 -9.44 -10.83
N ALA A 180 12.38 -8.20 -10.73
CA ALA A 180 12.23 -7.47 -9.48
C ALA A 180 11.23 -8.16 -8.54
N LEU A 181 10.03 -8.54 -9.05
CA LEU A 181 9.00 -9.21 -8.26
C LEU A 181 9.48 -10.54 -7.68
N ARG A 182 10.16 -11.38 -8.46
CA ARG A 182 10.71 -12.66 -7.97
C ARG A 182 11.66 -12.49 -6.78
N ARG A 183 12.38 -11.38 -6.70
CA ARG A 183 13.29 -11.10 -5.57
C ARG A 183 12.54 -10.75 -4.29
N VAL A 184 11.40 -10.09 -4.41
CA VAL A 184 10.66 -9.51 -3.27
C VAL A 184 9.35 -10.22 -2.96
N ALA A 185 8.89 -11.19 -3.77
CA ALA A 185 7.58 -11.82 -3.69
C ALA A 185 7.23 -12.34 -2.27
N HIS A 186 8.21 -12.90 -1.56
CA HIS A 186 8.03 -13.43 -0.20
C HIS A 186 7.74 -12.34 0.86
N LEU A 187 7.90 -11.07 0.53
CA LEU A 187 7.63 -9.90 1.38
C LEU A 187 6.37 -9.14 0.94
N VAL A 188 5.76 -9.53 -0.20
CA VAL A 188 4.59 -8.84 -0.74
C VAL A 188 3.34 -9.29 -0.02
N ASP A 189 2.63 -8.34 0.59
CA ASP A 189 1.30 -8.56 1.20
C ASP A 189 0.17 -8.17 0.25
N SER A 190 0.35 -7.10 -0.50
CA SER A 190 -0.69 -6.53 -1.36
C SER A 190 -0.11 -6.01 -2.67
N VAL A 191 -0.96 -5.86 -3.68
CA VAL A 191 -0.56 -5.32 -4.99
C VAL A 191 -1.53 -4.24 -5.47
N HIS A 192 -0.99 -3.19 -6.08
CA HIS A 192 -1.78 -2.27 -6.88
C HIS A 192 -1.83 -2.75 -8.33
N VAL A 193 -3.04 -3.03 -8.81
CA VAL A 193 -3.30 -3.53 -10.16
C VAL A 193 -3.73 -2.36 -11.06
N PHE A 194 -2.95 -2.09 -12.10
CA PHE A 194 -3.25 -1.06 -13.10
C PHE A 194 -2.66 -1.44 -14.47
N ALA A 195 -3.04 -0.70 -15.50
CA ALA A 195 -2.51 -0.86 -16.86
C ALA A 195 -1.94 0.48 -17.33
N TRP A 196 -0.68 0.76 -16.96
CA TRP A 196 0.04 1.97 -17.36
C TRP A 196 1.36 1.60 -18.01
N ARG A 197 1.77 2.38 -19.03
CA ARG A 197 3.10 2.33 -19.63
C ARG A 197 3.62 3.76 -19.74
N GLY A 198 4.64 4.09 -18.98
CA GLY A 198 5.04 5.47 -18.76
C GLY A 198 3.88 6.28 -18.17
N HIS A 199 3.45 7.30 -18.87
CA HIS A 199 2.32 8.17 -18.47
C HIS A 199 0.98 7.77 -19.11
N ASP A 200 0.99 6.81 -20.02
CA ASP A 200 -0.21 6.38 -20.74
C ASP A 200 -0.99 5.33 -19.95
N LYS A 201 -2.31 5.52 -19.88
CA LYS A 201 -3.24 4.63 -19.19
C LYS A 201 -4.03 3.82 -20.20
N PHE A 202 -4.16 2.52 -19.94
CA PHE A 202 -4.86 1.56 -20.82
C PHE A 202 -5.98 0.86 -20.04
N PRO A 203 -6.95 0.25 -20.73
CA PRO A 203 -7.84 -0.72 -20.11
C PRO A 203 -7.05 -1.85 -19.45
N LEU A 204 -7.49 -2.31 -18.29
CA LEU A 204 -6.77 -3.36 -17.54
C LEU A 204 -6.65 -4.65 -18.34
N SER A 205 -7.63 -4.95 -19.22
CA SER A 205 -7.61 -6.08 -20.15
C SER A 205 -6.38 -6.13 -21.06
N ASP A 206 -5.80 -4.97 -21.37
CA ASP A 206 -4.66 -4.88 -22.32
C ASP A 206 -3.34 -5.34 -21.67
N MET A 207 -3.32 -5.51 -20.36
CA MET A 207 -2.19 -6.05 -19.58
C MET A 207 -2.53 -7.37 -18.87
N SER A 208 -3.55 -8.07 -19.32
CA SER A 208 -3.99 -9.32 -18.67
C SER A 208 -2.91 -10.41 -18.68
N ARG A 209 -2.08 -10.49 -19.73
CA ARG A 209 -0.95 -11.42 -19.80
C ARG A 209 0.12 -11.10 -18.76
N GLU A 210 0.49 -9.83 -18.67
CA GLU A 210 1.49 -9.35 -17.70
C GLU A 210 1.00 -9.59 -16.26
N TRP A 211 -0.26 -9.25 -15.97
CA TRP A 211 -0.84 -9.45 -14.66
C TRP A 211 -0.98 -10.93 -14.30
N SER A 212 -1.34 -11.81 -15.25
CA SER A 212 -1.32 -13.26 -14.99
C SER A 212 0.06 -13.73 -14.56
N ALA A 213 1.11 -13.28 -15.27
CA ALA A 213 2.49 -13.67 -14.92
C ALA A 213 2.96 -13.10 -13.58
N TYR A 214 2.54 -11.89 -13.20
CA TYR A 214 2.84 -11.33 -11.86
C TYR A 214 2.12 -12.12 -10.76
N LEU A 215 0.85 -12.44 -10.94
CA LEU A 215 0.06 -13.19 -9.97
C LEU A 215 0.52 -14.65 -9.82
N ASP A 216 1.07 -15.26 -10.88
CA ASP A 216 1.67 -16.61 -10.83
C ASP A 216 2.97 -16.66 -9.99
N ILE A 217 3.62 -15.52 -9.75
CA ILE A 217 4.83 -15.43 -8.91
C ILE A 217 4.46 -15.26 -7.43
N LEU A 218 3.32 -14.63 -7.14
CA LEU A 218 2.81 -14.34 -5.80
C LEU A 218 2.01 -15.51 -5.20
#